data_2ef23e681059f199fbc701743bf6a77f
#
_entry.id   2ef23e681059f199fbc701743bf6a77f
#
_cell.length_a   1.000
_cell.length_b   1.000
_cell.length_c   1.000
_cell.angle_alpha   90.00
_cell.angle_beta   90.00
_cell.angle_gamma   90.00
#
_symmetry.space_group_name_H-M   'P 1'
#
loop_
_entity.id
_entity.type
_entity.pdbx_description
1 polymer ?
#
loop_
_entity_poly.entity_id
_entity_poly.type
_entity_poly.pdbx_seq_one_letter_code
_entity_poly.pdbx_strand_id
1 'polypeptide(L)'
;MKRGLVMEGGAMRGMFTAGVIDVLMENNLYPDGAVGVSAGAAFGCNIKSHQIGRVIRYNVRFARNWRYCSWKSFFLTGDLYGAKFCYDTLPKKLDVWDTRTFASDPMAFYITATDIKTGKPLYHLCTDGGEDDLLWMRGSASMPIVSRPVDVDGYRLLDGGISDSIPLKFLEGKGYDRCVVILTQPESYRKKEYSRAQLDGLHFLLRKMPAIYDQLARRADFYNQEVAEVRRQEEAGNVVVVRPKRDLNISSTCHDGEEKIRVYDEGRAAGEAALERIRSFWNMTV
;
A
#
# COMPACT_ATOMS: atom_id res chain seq x y z
N MET A 1 -23.36 7.56 -7.55
CA MET A 1 -22.04 7.96 -7.01
C MET A 1 -21.35 6.71 -6.49
N LYS A 2 -20.09 6.47 -6.92
CA LYS A 2 -19.29 5.32 -6.44
C LYS A 2 -18.25 5.78 -5.42
N ARG A 3 -18.19 5.11 -4.29
CA ARG A 3 -17.27 5.38 -3.18
C ARG A 3 -15.93 4.70 -3.45
N GLY A 4 -14.85 5.44 -3.44
CA GLY A 4 -13.50 4.95 -3.64
C GLY A 4 -12.64 5.02 -2.38
N LEU A 5 -11.66 4.13 -2.26
CA LEU A 5 -10.63 4.17 -1.24
C LEU A 5 -9.25 4.02 -1.89
N VAL A 6 -8.38 5.00 -1.70
CA VAL A 6 -7.00 4.98 -2.20
C VAL A 6 -6.06 4.81 -1.00
N MET A 7 -5.15 3.85 -1.07
CA MET A 7 -4.22 3.52 0.02
C MET A 7 -2.78 3.60 -0.46
N GLU A 8 -2.08 4.64 0.00
CA GLU A 8 -0.66 4.86 -0.29
C GLU A 8 0.20 3.72 0.26
N GLY A 9 1.30 3.41 -0.44
CA GLY A 9 2.34 2.54 0.06
C GLY A 9 3.22 3.18 1.12
N GLY A 10 4.01 2.37 1.84
CA GLY A 10 4.89 2.94 2.86
C GLY A 10 5.58 1.93 3.78
N ALA A 11 5.68 0.67 3.39
CA ALA A 11 6.21 -0.40 4.24
C ALA A 11 5.56 -0.37 5.64
N MET A 12 6.32 -0.30 6.74
CA MET A 12 5.74 -0.30 8.10
C MET A 12 4.93 0.96 8.45
N ARG A 13 5.04 2.06 7.71
CA ARG A 13 4.08 3.18 7.84
C ARG A 13 2.65 2.77 7.48
N GLY A 14 2.48 1.71 6.71
CA GLY A 14 1.17 1.11 6.43
C GLY A 14 0.40 0.61 7.66
N MET A 15 1.05 0.51 8.84
CA MET A 15 0.32 0.28 10.10
C MET A 15 -0.69 1.39 10.37
N PHE A 16 -0.39 2.64 9.99
CA PHE A 16 -1.34 3.74 10.03
C PHE A 16 -2.57 3.44 9.15
N THR A 17 -2.35 3.00 7.91
CA THR A 17 -3.43 2.59 7.00
C THR A 17 -4.27 1.46 7.62
N ALA A 18 -3.62 0.46 8.23
CA ALA A 18 -4.31 -0.64 8.92
C ALA A 18 -5.21 -0.14 10.04
N GLY A 19 -4.75 0.82 10.86
CA GLY A 19 -5.56 1.43 11.91
C GLY A 19 -6.79 2.16 11.35
N VAL A 20 -6.61 2.91 10.26
CA VAL A 20 -7.72 3.64 9.60
C VAL A 20 -8.77 2.66 9.05
N ILE A 21 -8.35 1.63 8.30
CA ILE A 21 -9.30 0.69 7.69
C ILE A 21 -10.05 -0.15 8.73
N ASP A 22 -9.41 -0.50 9.85
CA ASP A 22 -10.08 -1.22 10.93
C ASP A 22 -11.20 -0.34 11.55
N VAL A 23 -10.96 0.95 11.76
CA VAL A 23 -11.99 1.89 12.21
C VAL A 23 -13.13 2.02 11.19
N LEU A 24 -12.82 2.06 9.89
CA LEU A 24 -13.86 2.08 8.85
C LEU A 24 -14.71 0.81 8.90
N MET A 25 -14.10 -0.37 9.01
CA MET A 25 -14.81 -1.66 9.11
C MET A 25 -15.67 -1.75 10.36
N GLU A 26 -15.16 -1.35 11.53
CA GLU A 26 -15.89 -1.32 12.81
C GLU A 26 -17.15 -0.41 12.76
N ASN A 27 -17.13 0.57 11.87
CA ASN A 27 -18.21 1.51 11.65
C ASN A 27 -19.05 1.23 10.39
N ASN A 28 -18.88 0.05 9.77
CA ASN A 28 -19.58 -0.36 8.55
C ASN A 28 -19.42 0.61 7.37
N LEU A 29 -18.26 1.30 7.28
CA LEU A 29 -17.94 2.23 6.21
C LEU A 29 -17.09 1.50 5.14
N TYR A 30 -17.75 0.92 4.17
CA TYR A 30 -17.12 0.20 3.08
C TYR A 30 -17.20 0.99 1.76
N PRO A 31 -16.09 1.11 1.01
CA PRO A 31 -16.12 1.67 -0.34
C PRO A 31 -16.70 0.67 -1.34
N ASP A 32 -17.14 1.16 -2.51
CA ASP A 32 -17.54 0.31 -3.64
C ASP A 32 -16.32 -0.21 -4.40
N GLY A 33 -15.18 0.46 -4.25
CA GLY A 33 -13.90 0.00 -4.78
C GLY A 33 -12.72 0.63 -4.06
N ALA A 34 -11.61 -0.09 -4.05
CA ALA A 34 -10.38 0.33 -3.41
C ALA A 34 -9.17 0.05 -4.31
N VAL A 35 -8.11 0.86 -4.17
CA VAL A 35 -6.82 0.61 -4.78
C VAL A 35 -5.71 0.78 -3.75
N GLY A 36 -4.78 -0.17 -3.73
CA GLY A 36 -3.64 -0.16 -2.83
C GLY A 36 -2.30 -0.26 -3.55
N VAL A 37 -1.28 0.32 -2.94
CA VAL A 37 0.10 0.29 -3.41
C VAL A 37 0.99 -0.31 -2.33
N SER A 38 1.82 -1.31 -2.64
CA SER A 38 2.78 -1.87 -1.69
C SER A 38 2.12 -2.31 -0.37
N ALA A 39 2.50 -1.73 0.77
CA ALA A 39 1.82 -1.97 2.04
C ALA A 39 0.32 -1.61 1.99
N GLY A 40 -0.08 -0.59 1.24
CA GLY A 40 -1.49 -0.24 1.02
C GLY A 40 -2.27 -1.35 0.32
N ALA A 41 -1.65 -2.13 -0.55
CA ALA A 41 -2.26 -3.32 -1.14
C ALA A 41 -2.27 -4.50 -0.15
N ALA A 42 -1.11 -4.84 0.44
CA ALA A 42 -0.96 -6.01 1.29
C ALA A 42 -1.75 -5.91 2.62
N PHE A 43 -1.95 -4.71 3.13
CA PHE A 43 -2.74 -4.47 4.35
C PHE A 43 -4.20 -4.11 4.00
N GLY A 44 -4.39 -3.33 2.95
CA GLY A 44 -5.69 -2.86 2.51
C GLY A 44 -6.63 -3.97 2.04
N CYS A 45 -6.11 -5.09 1.54
CA CYS A 45 -6.96 -6.23 1.13
C CYS A 45 -7.87 -6.76 2.26
N ASN A 46 -7.50 -6.49 3.53
CA ASN A 46 -8.29 -6.92 4.68
C ASN A 46 -9.63 -6.18 4.81
N ILE A 47 -9.80 -5.01 4.20
CA ILE A 47 -11.12 -4.34 4.20
C ILE A 47 -12.15 -5.13 3.37
N LYS A 48 -11.72 -5.72 2.24
CA LYS A 48 -12.58 -6.55 1.38
C LYS A 48 -12.82 -7.94 1.99
N SER A 49 -11.90 -8.48 2.79
CA SER A 49 -12.08 -9.73 3.53
C SER A 49 -12.71 -9.54 4.92
N HIS A 50 -13.08 -8.32 5.30
CA HIS A 50 -13.70 -7.97 6.58
C HIS A 50 -12.91 -8.42 7.81
N GLN A 51 -11.58 -8.46 7.72
CA GLN A 51 -10.72 -9.01 8.77
C GLN A 51 -10.13 -7.91 9.66
N ILE A 52 -10.95 -7.37 10.56
CA ILE A 52 -10.54 -6.38 11.56
C ILE A 52 -9.40 -6.92 12.43
N GLY A 53 -8.38 -6.09 12.67
CA GLY A 53 -7.23 -6.41 13.53
C GLY A 53 -6.26 -7.44 12.95
N ARG A 54 -6.51 -8.02 11.77
CA ARG A 54 -5.62 -9.03 11.20
C ARG A 54 -4.23 -8.47 10.92
N VAL A 55 -4.14 -7.27 10.35
CA VAL A 55 -2.85 -6.66 9.99
C VAL A 55 -1.97 -6.45 11.22
N ILE A 56 -2.49 -5.78 12.24
CA ILE A 56 -1.70 -5.53 13.46
C ILE A 56 -1.34 -6.83 14.16
N ARG A 57 -2.26 -7.79 14.26
CA ARG A 57 -2.05 -9.08 14.92
C ARG A 57 -0.86 -9.85 14.35
N TYR A 58 -0.79 -10.06 13.02
CA TYR A 58 0.34 -10.79 12.46
C TYR A 58 1.63 -9.96 12.43
N ASN A 59 1.54 -8.64 12.27
CA ASN A 59 2.70 -7.77 12.27
C ASN A 59 3.41 -7.72 13.63
N VAL A 60 2.66 -7.76 14.73
CA VAL A 60 3.21 -7.84 16.09
C VAL A 60 3.72 -9.25 16.37
N ARG A 61 2.91 -10.28 16.08
CA ARG A 61 3.27 -11.68 16.31
C ARG A 61 4.57 -12.08 15.63
N PHE A 62 4.80 -11.61 14.42
CA PHE A 62 5.97 -11.98 13.63
C PHE A 62 7.02 -10.88 13.52
N ALA A 63 6.95 -9.82 14.34
CA ALA A 63 7.86 -8.68 14.29
C ALA A 63 9.34 -9.09 14.33
N ARG A 64 9.69 -10.07 15.17
CA ARG A 64 11.07 -10.58 15.34
C ARG A 64 11.36 -11.85 14.55
N ASN A 65 10.43 -12.31 13.72
CA ASN A 65 10.65 -13.51 12.91
C ASN A 65 11.50 -13.17 11.67
N TRP A 66 12.69 -13.75 11.58
CA TRP A 66 13.61 -13.46 10.49
C TRP A 66 13.03 -13.79 9.10
N ARG A 67 12.09 -14.75 8.99
CA ARG A 67 11.40 -15.08 7.74
C ARG A 67 10.38 -14.03 7.32
N TYR A 68 9.89 -13.21 8.27
CA TYR A 68 8.95 -12.14 7.97
C TYR A 68 9.68 -10.97 7.30
N CYS A 69 10.69 -10.39 7.99
CA CYS A 69 11.51 -9.31 7.46
C CYS A 69 12.88 -9.34 8.12
N SER A 70 13.96 -9.48 7.36
CA SER A 70 15.32 -9.38 7.89
C SER A 70 16.38 -9.40 6.78
N TRP A 71 17.57 -8.91 7.09
CA TRP A 71 18.75 -9.10 6.23
C TRP A 71 19.11 -10.58 6.04
N LYS A 72 18.83 -11.45 7.04
CA LYS A 72 18.99 -12.91 6.88
C LYS A 72 18.07 -13.45 5.78
N SER A 73 16.81 -13.01 5.75
CA SER A 73 15.89 -13.36 4.66
C SER A 73 16.46 -12.90 3.30
N PHE A 74 16.90 -11.64 3.22
CA PHE A 74 17.48 -11.08 2.00
C PHE A 74 18.67 -11.89 1.48
N PHE A 75 19.65 -12.22 2.31
CA PHE A 75 20.82 -12.99 1.89
C PHE A 75 20.50 -14.42 1.47
N LEU A 76 19.49 -15.05 2.09
CA LEU A 76 19.10 -16.42 1.78
C LEU A 76 18.14 -16.53 0.59
N THR A 77 17.27 -15.53 0.40
CA THR A 77 16.16 -15.63 -0.57
C THR A 77 16.18 -14.54 -1.65
N GLY A 78 16.93 -13.46 -1.43
CA GLY A 78 16.91 -12.26 -2.27
C GLY A 78 15.75 -11.30 -1.96
N ASP A 79 14.97 -11.60 -0.92
CA ASP A 79 13.83 -10.78 -0.50
C ASP A 79 13.99 -10.38 0.98
N LEU A 80 13.97 -9.08 1.26
CA LEU A 80 14.06 -8.54 2.62
C LEU A 80 12.83 -8.96 3.45
N TYR A 81 11.64 -8.82 2.86
CA TYR A 81 10.41 -9.44 3.32
C TYR A 81 10.31 -10.82 2.67
N GLY A 82 10.41 -11.89 3.47
CA GLY A 82 10.49 -13.24 2.95
C GLY A 82 9.26 -13.65 2.17
N ALA A 83 9.38 -13.73 0.84
CA ALA A 83 8.26 -13.94 -0.07
C ALA A 83 7.41 -15.16 0.29
N LYS A 84 8.04 -16.34 0.48
CA LYS A 84 7.34 -17.56 0.86
C LYS A 84 6.63 -17.43 2.21
N PHE A 85 7.23 -16.71 3.17
CA PHE A 85 6.61 -16.53 4.47
C PHE A 85 5.41 -15.58 4.40
N CYS A 86 5.59 -14.42 3.76
CA CYS A 86 4.57 -13.35 3.75
C CYS A 86 3.38 -13.64 2.82
N TYR A 87 3.62 -14.32 1.67
CA TYR A 87 2.61 -14.50 0.62
C TYR A 87 2.15 -15.95 0.43
N ASP A 88 2.69 -16.90 1.21
CA ASP A 88 2.23 -18.29 1.22
C ASP A 88 1.97 -18.80 2.64
N THR A 89 3.00 -18.87 3.49
CA THR A 89 2.87 -19.50 4.82
C THR A 89 1.94 -18.71 5.74
N LEU A 90 2.10 -17.39 5.81
CA LEU A 90 1.30 -16.52 6.68
C LEU A 90 -0.17 -16.51 6.28
N PRO A 91 -0.54 -16.13 5.04
CA PRO A 91 -1.96 -16.00 4.66
C PRO A 91 -2.68 -17.33 4.53
N LYS A 92 -1.96 -18.45 4.32
CA LYS A 92 -2.59 -19.78 4.14
C LYS A 92 -2.61 -20.64 5.41
N LYS A 93 -1.76 -20.33 6.43
CA LYS A 93 -1.55 -21.25 7.57
C LYS A 93 -1.45 -20.59 8.94
N LEU A 94 -0.83 -19.40 9.06
CA LEU A 94 -0.47 -18.84 10.36
C LEU A 94 -1.45 -17.76 10.85
N ASP A 95 -1.93 -16.96 9.95
CA ASP A 95 -3.00 -15.96 10.13
C ASP A 95 -3.78 -15.89 8.82
N VAL A 96 -4.72 -16.82 8.69
CA VAL A 96 -5.37 -17.14 7.43
C VAL A 96 -6.11 -15.92 6.87
N TRP A 97 -5.84 -15.60 5.60
CA TRP A 97 -6.59 -14.62 4.86
C TRP A 97 -7.92 -15.25 4.39
N ASP A 98 -9.03 -14.62 4.73
CA ASP A 98 -10.36 -15.10 4.35
C ASP A 98 -10.64 -14.79 2.88
N THR A 99 -10.11 -15.64 2.02
CA THR A 99 -10.30 -15.54 0.57
C THR A 99 -11.75 -15.81 0.16
N ARG A 100 -12.54 -16.53 0.96
CA ARG A 100 -13.95 -16.79 0.69
C ARG A 100 -14.76 -15.50 0.82
N THR A 101 -14.61 -14.78 1.93
CA THR A 101 -15.25 -13.47 2.11
C THR A 101 -14.73 -12.50 1.07
N PHE A 102 -13.40 -12.46 0.82
CA PHE A 102 -12.80 -11.61 -0.19
C PHE A 102 -13.40 -11.82 -1.59
N ALA A 103 -13.56 -13.06 -2.03
CA ALA A 103 -14.15 -13.39 -3.33
C ALA A 103 -15.64 -13.03 -3.43
N SER A 104 -16.40 -13.18 -2.35
CA SER A 104 -17.85 -12.97 -2.34
C SER A 104 -18.26 -11.50 -2.15
N ASP A 105 -17.37 -10.66 -1.60
CA ASP A 105 -17.64 -9.24 -1.40
C ASP A 105 -17.67 -8.49 -2.75
N PRO A 106 -18.68 -7.63 -3.00
CA PRO A 106 -18.84 -6.93 -4.28
C PRO A 106 -17.84 -5.80 -4.51
N MET A 107 -17.06 -5.39 -3.50
CA MET A 107 -16.05 -4.34 -3.63
C MET A 107 -15.01 -4.70 -4.69
N ALA A 108 -14.75 -3.81 -5.63
CA ALA A 108 -13.62 -3.96 -6.54
C ALA A 108 -12.31 -3.60 -5.81
N PHE A 109 -11.37 -4.53 -5.75
CA PHE A 109 -10.05 -4.27 -5.13
C PHE A 109 -8.95 -4.31 -6.17
N TYR A 110 -8.25 -3.18 -6.33
CA TYR A 110 -7.16 -3.02 -7.29
C TYR A 110 -5.81 -2.98 -6.58
N ILE A 111 -4.80 -3.55 -7.24
CA ILE A 111 -3.40 -3.51 -6.83
C ILE A 111 -2.60 -2.75 -7.89
N THR A 112 -1.79 -1.78 -7.46
CA THR A 112 -0.87 -1.09 -8.35
C THR A 112 0.51 -1.75 -8.29
N ALA A 113 1.08 -2.09 -9.43
CA ALA A 113 2.46 -2.57 -9.58
C ALA A 113 3.15 -1.83 -10.73
N THR A 114 4.48 -1.91 -10.81
CA THR A 114 5.25 -1.31 -11.91
C THR A 114 5.79 -2.39 -12.83
N ASP A 115 5.49 -2.29 -14.13
CA ASP A 115 6.08 -3.16 -15.15
C ASP A 115 7.56 -2.80 -15.37
N ILE A 116 8.45 -3.77 -15.20
CA ILE A 116 9.90 -3.57 -15.38
C ILE A 116 10.26 -3.15 -16.81
N LYS A 117 9.54 -3.69 -17.81
CA LYS A 117 9.84 -3.46 -19.22
C LYS A 117 9.58 -2.02 -19.64
N THR A 118 8.50 -1.44 -19.14
CA THR A 118 8.04 -0.12 -19.57
C THR A 118 8.22 0.98 -18.53
N GLY A 119 8.43 0.62 -17.26
CA GLY A 119 8.42 1.53 -16.12
C GLY A 119 7.01 2.09 -15.78
N LYS A 120 5.97 1.66 -16.50
CA LYS A 120 4.61 2.19 -16.31
C LYS A 120 3.86 1.46 -15.21
N PRO A 121 2.89 2.13 -14.55
CA PRO A 121 2.01 1.47 -13.60
C PRO A 121 1.07 0.50 -14.32
N LEU A 122 0.82 -0.63 -13.68
CA LEU A 122 -0.20 -1.61 -14.00
C LEU A 122 -1.16 -1.71 -12.82
N TYR A 123 -2.44 -1.92 -13.13
CA TYR A 123 -3.50 -2.00 -12.13
C TYR A 123 -4.25 -3.32 -12.30
N HIS A 124 -4.03 -4.22 -11.38
CA HIS A 124 -4.66 -5.53 -11.36
C HIS A 124 -5.95 -5.49 -10.54
N LEU A 125 -7.05 -5.94 -11.10
CA LEU A 125 -8.29 -6.18 -10.37
C LEU A 125 -8.23 -7.56 -9.73
N CYS A 126 -8.19 -7.62 -8.41
CA CYS A 126 -8.22 -8.88 -7.68
C CYS A 126 -9.59 -9.56 -7.83
N THR A 127 -9.56 -10.87 -7.92
CA THR A 127 -10.76 -11.70 -8.13
C THR A 127 -11.14 -12.51 -6.89
N ASP A 128 -10.33 -13.49 -6.53
CA ASP A 128 -10.67 -14.49 -5.52
C ASP A 128 -9.70 -14.56 -4.33
N GLY A 129 -8.66 -13.73 -4.33
CA GLY A 129 -7.60 -13.82 -3.34
C GLY A 129 -6.69 -15.05 -3.52
N GLY A 130 -6.69 -15.64 -4.71
CA GLY A 130 -5.90 -16.79 -5.06
C GLY A 130 -4.42 -16.50 -5.27
N GLU A 131 -3.75 -17.42 -5.96
CA GLU A 131 -2.29 -17.36 -6.12
C GLU A 131 -1.83 -16.17 -6.95
N ASP A 132 -2.58 -15.85 -8.02
CA ASP A 132 -2.25 -14.72 -8.90
C ASP A 132 -2.43 -13.39 -8.17
N ASP A 133 -3.51 -13.20 -7.41
CA ASP A 133 -3.71 -12.01 -6.57
C ASP A 133 -2.59 -11.85 -5.54
N LEU A 134 -2.13 -12.94 -4.91
CA LEU A 134 -0.98 -12.92 -4.00
C LEU A 134 0.34 -12.58 -4.70
N LEU A 135 0.55 -13.04 -5.95
CA LEU A 135 1.71 -12.67 -6.76
C LEU A 135 1.67 -11.18 -7.14
N TRP A 136 0.51 -10.65 -7.51
CA TRP A 136 0.34 -9.22 -7.76
C TRP A 136 0.60 -8.37 -6.50
N MET A 137 0.09 -8.80 -5.33
CA MET A 137 0.40 -8.15 -4.04
C MET A 137 1.91 -8.17 -3.74
N ARG A 138 2.56 -9.32 -3.98
CA ARG A 138 4.01 -9.43 -3.82
C ARG A 138 4.74 -8.50 -4.79
N GLY A 139 4.34 -8.45 -6.07
CA GLY A 139 4.89 -7.56 -7.07
C GLY A 139 4.79 -6.09 -6.63
N SER A 140 3.57 -5.70 -6.21
CA SER A 140 3.28 -4.36 -5.67
C SER A 140 4.15 -3.95 -4.49
N ALA A 141 4.64 -4.90 -3.69
CA ALA A 141 5.49 -4.66 -2.51
C ALA A 141 6.98 -5.00 -2.75
N SER A 142 7.39 -5.28 -3.98
CA SER A 142 8.76 -5.67 -4.33
C SER A 142 9.60 -4.45 -4.73
N MET A 143 10.21 -3.79 -3.74
CA MET A 143 11.14 -2.68 -4.01
C MET A 143 12.42 -3.17 -4.68
N PRO A 144 12.93 -2.47 -5.72
CA PRO A 144 14.21 -2.81 -6.35
C PRO A 144 15.33 -2.93 -5.34
N ILE A 145 16.32 -3.77 -5.65
CA ILE A 145 17.54 -4.01 -4.85
C ILE A 145 17.27 -4.87 -3.61
N VAL A 146 16.19 -4.66 -2.90
CA VAL A 146 15.86 -5.38 -1.64
C VAL A 146 14.80 -6.46 -1.81
N SER A 147 14.28 -6.63 -3.03
CA SER A 147 13.35 -7.70 -3.39
C SER A 147 13.58 -8.16 -4.82
N ARG A 148 13.23 -9.41 -5.08
CA ARG A 148 13.23 -9.95 -6.44
C ARG A 148 12.00 -9.47 -7.21
N PRO A 149 12.14 -9.19 -8.52
CA PRO A 149 11.00 -9.02 -9.41
C PRO A 149 10.06 -10.22 -9.36
N VAL A 150 8.78 -9.99 -9.62
CA VAL A 150 7.75 -11.02 -9.63
C VAL A 150 7.20 -11.20 -11.04
N ASP A 151 7.24 -12.43 -11.53
CA ASP A 151 6.66 -12.79 -12.83
C ASP A 151 5.22 -13.30 -12.61
N VAL A 152 4.24 -12.66 -13.25
CA VAL A 152 2.81 -13.02 -13.22
C VAL A 152 2.10 -12.46 -14.46
N ASP A 153 1.17 -13.20 -15.04
CA ASP A 153 0.35 -12.80 -16.21
C ASP A 153 1.17 -12.29 -17.41
N GLY A 154 2.38 -12.81 -17.61
CA GLY A 154 3.28 -12.36 -18.69
C GLY A 154 3.99 -11.02 -18.40
N TYR A 155 3.79 -10.43 -17.24
CA TYR A 155 4.49 -9.25 -16.76
C TYR A 155 5.61 -9.61 -15.79
N ARG A 156 6.56 -8.70 -15.66
CA ARG A 156 7.60 -8.75 -14.64
C ARG A 156 7.51 -7.50 -13.79
N LEU A 157 7.14 -7.67 -12.53
CA LEU A 157 6.65 -6.60 -11.66
C LEU A 157 7.66 -6.20 -10.59
N LEU A 158 7.60 -4.92 -10.24
CA LEU A 158 8.17 -4.31 -9.05
C LEU A 158 7.15 -3.42 -8.35
N ASP A 159 7.54 -2.83 -7.20
CA ASP A 159 6.70 -2.00 -6.32
C ASP A 159 5.95 -0.90 -7.10
N GLY A 160 4.65 -0.82 -6.88
CA GLY A 160 3.78 0.16 -7.54
C GLY A 160 4.16 1.60 -7.23
N GLY A 161 4.69 1.87 -6.03
CA GLY A 161 5.14 3.19 -5.64
C GLY A 161 6.39 3.71 -6.37
N ILE A 162 6.90 2.96 -7.36
CA ILE A 162 7.92 3.45 -8.31
C ILE A 162 7.28 4.35 -9.35
N SER A 163 6.10 3.98 -9.85
CA SER A 163 5.44 4.62 -11.01
C SER A 163 4.13 5.35 -10.67
N ASP A 164 3.40 4.92 -9.62
CA ASP A 164 2.18 5.57 -9.13
C ASP A 164 2.01 5.25 -7.64
N SER A 165 2.39 6.19 -6.80
CA SER A 165 2.37 6.01 -5.33
C SER A 165 1.01 6.26 -4.71
N ILE A 166 0.15 7.07 -5.37
CA ILE A 166 -1.17 7.48 -4.90
C ILE A 166 -2.15 7.43 -6.09
N PRO A 167 -2.66 6.24 -6.47
CA PRO A 167 -3.41 6.00 -7.70
C PRO A 167 -4.84 6.59 -7.69
N LEU A 168 -4.98 7.85 -7.26
CA LEU A 168 -6.25 8.55 -7.23
C LEU A 168 -6.84 8.72 -8.62
N LYS A 169 -6.04 9.19 -9.57
CA LYS A 169 -6.48 9.40 -10.98
C LYS A 169 -6.93 8.10 -11.63
N PHE A 170 -6.29 6.98 -11.31
CA PHE A 170 -6.73 5.68 -11.80
C PHE A 170 -8.14 5.35 -11.31
N LEU A 171 -8.39 5.52 -10.00
CA LEU A 171 -9.67 5.17 -9.41
C LEU A 171 -10.79 6.11 -9.90
N GLU A 172 -10.50 7.40 -10.04
CA GLU A 172 -11.40 8.39 -10.65
C GLU A 172 -11.73 8.01 -12.11
N GLY A 173 -10.72 7.59 -12.88
CA GLY A 173 -10.88 7.11 -14.25
C GLY A 173 -11.75 5.84 -14.38
N LYS A 174 -11.93 5.10 -13.28
CA LYS A 174 -12.87 3.97 -13.16
C LYS A 174 -14.28 4.40 -12.74
N GLY A 175 -14.51 5.69 -12.57
CA GLY A 175 -15.81 6.27 -12.22
C GLY A 175 -16.11 6.29 -10.72
N TYR A 176 -15.08 6.24 -9.87
CA TYR A 176 -15.21 6.47 -8.44
C TYR A 176 -15.09 7.96 -8.16
N ASP A 177 -16.18 8.60 -7.88
CA ASP A 177 -16.33 10.06 -7.75
C ASP A 177 -16.32 10.56 -6.30
N ARG A 178 -16.27 9.63 -5.32
CA ARG A 178 -16.20 9.93 -3.87
C ARG A 178 -15.03 9.19 -3.24
N CYS A 179 -13.81 9.65 -3.52
CA CYS A 179 -12.60 8.99 -3.05
C CYS A 179 -12.15 9.48 -1.68
N VAL A 180 -11.95 8.53 -0.75
CA VAL A 180 -11.18 8.73 0.48
C VAL A 180 -9.75 8.29 0.20
N VAL A 181 -8.78 9.12 0.56
CA VAL A 181 -7.35 8.88 0.32
C VAL A 181 -6.63 8.73 1.66
N ILE A 182 -6.04 7.57 1.92
CA ILE A 182 -5.20 7.33 3.10
C ILE A 182 -3.75 7.50 2.71
N LEU A 183 -3.08 8.51 3.29
CA LEU A 183 -1.67 8.77 3.12
C LEU A 183 -0.88 8.30 4.34
N THR A 184 0.37 7.90 4.14
CA THR A 184 1.30 7.44 5.18
C THR A 184 2.35 8.50 5.54
N GLN A 185 2.25 9.68 4.96
CA GLN A 185 3.10 10.83 5.20
C GLN A 185 2.29 12.05 5.62
N PRO A 186 2.84 12.93 6.50
CA PRO A 186 2.17 14.16 6.89
C PRO A 186 2.12 15.17 5.75
N GLU A 187 1.27 16.16 5.88
CA GLU A 187 1.06 17.20 4.85
C GLU A 187 2.34 17.98 4.50
N SER A 188 3.21 18.18 5.48
CA SER A 188 4.48 18.89 5.30
C SER A 188 5.54 18.10 4.55
N TYR A 189 5.35 16.78 4.40
CA TYR A 189 6.34 15.92 3.77
C TYR A 189 6.52 16.26 2.29
N ARG A 190 7.78 16.30 1.86
CA ARG A 190 8.18 16.37 0.45
C ARG A 190 9.26 15.35 0.20
N LYS A 191 9.07 14.51 -0.80
CA LYS A 191 10.08 13.53 -1.20
C LYS A 191 11.27 14.26 -1.79
N LYS A 192 12.47 13.95 -1.28
CA LYS A 192 13.74 14.54 -1.75
C LYS A 192 14.23 13.80 -2.98
N GLU A 193 14.82 14.55 -3.90
CA GLU A 193 15.53 14.01 -5.04
C GLU A 193 16.77 13.22 -4.59
N TYR A 194 17.19 12.27 -5.42
CA TYR A 194 18.45 11.59 -5.23
C TYR A 194 19.63 12.51 -5.56
N SER A 195 20.68 12.45 -4.77
CA SER A 195 21.96 13.09 -5.12
C SER A 195 22.57 12.40 -6.35
N ARG A 196 23.51 13.10 -7.03
CA ARG A 196 24.19 12.56 -8.19
C ARG A 196 24.88 11.21 -7.88
N ALA A 197 25.57 11.11 -6.76
CA ALA A 197 26.21 9.86 -6.34
C ALA A 197 25.22 8.71 -6.12
N GLN A 198 24.02 9.01 -5.60
CA GLN A 198 22.94 8.01 -5.46
C GLN A 198 22.40 7.58 -6.82
N LEU A 199 22.23 8.52 -7.76
CA LEU A 199 21.81 8.22 -9.12
C LEU A 199 22.81 7.36 -9.86
N ASP A 200 24.11 7.66 -9.74
CA ASP A 200 25.19 6.85 -10.34
C ASP A 200 25.19 5.41 -9.79
N GLY A 201 25.03 5.26 -8.47
CA GLY A 201 24.88 3.96 -7.82
C GLY A 201 23.64 3.19 -8.29
N LEU A 202 22.49 3.86 -8.37
CA LEU A 202 21.26 3.27 -8.90
C LEU A 202 21.39 2.86 -10.36
N HIS A 203 22.03 3.68 -11.19
CA HIS A 203 22.29 3.38 -12.60
C HIS A 203 23.08 2.07 -12.74
N PHE A 204 24.15 1.92 -11.97
CA PHE A 204 24.95 0.69 -11.97
C PHE A 204 24.15 -0.54 -11.53
N LEU A 205 23.38 -0.42 -10.44
CA LEU A 205 22.58 -1.53 -9.90
C LEU A 205 21.42 -1.91 -10.83
N LEU A 206 20.79 -0.93 -11.47
CA LEU A 206 19.61 -1.11 -12.32
C LEU A 206 19.94 -1.15 -13.82
N ARG A 207 21.22 -1.33 -14.22
CA ARG A 207 21.64 -1.34 -15.63
C ARG A 207 20.90 -2.31 -16.55
N LYS A 208 20.27 -3.36 -15.96
CA LYS A 208 19.42 -4.31 -16.67
C LYS A 208 17.93 -3.92 -16.66
N MET A 209 17.58 -2.84 -16.01
CA MET A 209 16.21 -2.34 -15.83
C MET A 209 16.17 -0.81 -16.06
N PRO A 210 16.53 -0.31 -17.25
CA PRO A 210 16.68 1.13 -17.50
C PRO A 210 15.37 1.91 -17.25
N ALA A 211 14.22 1.36 -17.64
CA ALA A 211 12.93 1.99 -17.40
C ALA A 211 12.63 2.17 -15.89
N ILE A 212 13.08 1.24 -15.05
CA ILE A 212 12.95 1.37 -13.58
C ILE A 212 13.90 2.45 -13.03
N TYR A 213 15.12 2.51 -13.57
CA TYR A 213 16.05 3.58 -13.21
C TYR A 213 15.47 4.97 -13.54
N ASP A 214 14.91 5.15 -14.74
CA ASP A 214 14.31 6.41 -15.17
C ASP A 214 13.15 6.83 -14.26
N GLN A 215 12.30 5.88 -13.86
CA GLN A 215 11.21 6.14 -12.91
C GLN A 215 11.72 6.53 -11.52
N LEU A 216 12.71 5.80 -11.00
CA LEU A 216 13.29 6.10 -9.68
C LEU A 216 14.00 7.46 -9.68
N ALA A 217 14.74 7.80 -10.73
CA ALA A 217 15.41 9.09 -10.85
C ALA A 217 14.43 10.28 -10.76
N ARG A 218 13.20 10.11 -11.29
CA ARG A 218 12.14 11.13 -11.30
C ARG A 218 11.08 10.93 -10.21
N ARG A 219 11.26 9.94 -9.34
CA ARG A 219 10.24 9.54 -8.36
C ARG A 219 9.86 10.67 -7.38
N ALA A 220 10.81 11.54 -7.05
CA ALA A 220 10.53 12.66 -6.16
C ALA A 220 9.54 13.63 -6.79
N ASP A 221 9.74 13.97 -8.06
CA ASP A 221 8.85 14.86 -8.81
C ASP A 221 7.45 14.27 -8.94
N PHE A 222 7.35 13.02 -9.39
CA PHE A 222 6.05 12.34 -9.57
C PHE A 222 5.27 12.26 -8.26
N TYR A 223 5.92 11.80 -7.20
CA TYR A 223 5.29 11.72 -5.89
C TYR A 223 4.81 13.07 -5.37
N ASN A 224 5.64 14.10 -5.48
CA ASN A 224 5.29 15.44 -5.02
C ASN A 224 4.14 16.06 -5.86
N GLN A 225 4.05 15.72 -7.16
CA GLN A 225 2.92 16.10 -8.02
C GLN A 225 1.63 15.35 -7.62
N GLU A 226 1.71 14.06 -7.33
CA GLU A 226 0.57 13.27 -6.84
C GLU A 226 0.02 13.85 -5.53
N VAL A 227 0.91 14.17 -4.56
CA VAL A 227 0.52 14.79 -3.29
C VAL A 227 -0.08 16.19 -3.51
N ALA A 228 0.49 16.98 -4.41
CA ALA A 228 -0.07 18.30 -4.74
C ALA A 228 -1.46 18.22 -5.36
N GLU A 229 -1.70 17.23 -6.23
CA GLU A 229 -3.01 16.98 -6.82
C GLU A 229 -4.03 16.52 -5.76
N VAL A 230 -3.66 15.58 -4.88
CA VAL A 230 -4.52 15.16 -3.77
C VAL A 230 -4.90 16.35 -2.89
N ARG A 231 -3.93 17.23 -2.56
CA ARG A 231 -4.17 18.42 -1.77
C ARG A 231 -5.13 19.38 -2.47
N ARG A 232 -4.91 19.65 -3.75
CA ARG A 232 -5.80 20.51 -4.56
C ARG A 232 -7.24 19.98 -4.55
N GLN A 233 -7.42 18.68 -4.66
CA GLN A 233 -8.73 18.03 -4.64
C GLN A 233 -9.36 18.03 -3.24
N GLU A 234 -8.55 17.89 -2.19
CA GLU A 234 -9.01 18.01 -0.80
C GLU A 234 -9.52 19.43 -0.51
N GLU A 235 -8.75 20.47 -0.91
CA GLU A 235 -9.15 21.89 -0.78
C GLU A 235 -10.43 22.21 -1.56
N ALA A 236 -10.65 21.56 -2.68
CA ALA A 236 -11.88 21.68 -3.48
C ALA A 236 -13.07 20.84 -2.95
N GLY A 237 -12.86 20.03 -1.91
CA GLY A 237 -13.90 19.15 -1.36
C GLY A 237 -14.23 17.92 -2.21
N ASN A 238 -13.40 17.59 -3.21
CA ASN A 238 -13.60 16.46 -4.12
C ASN A 238 -13.12 15.13 -3.53
N VAL A 239 -12.23 15.16 -2.54
CA VAL A 239 -11.75 13.98 -1.82
C VAL A 239 -11.71 14.26 -0.31
N VAL A 240 -11.77 13.19 0.48
CA VAL A 240 -11.46 13.24 1.91
C VAL A 240 -10.10 12.58 2.13
N VAL A 241 -9.19 13.28 2.79
CA VAL A 241 -7.85 12.76 3.07
C VAL A 241 -7.71 12.42 4.55
N VAL A 242 -7.18 11.23 4.83
CA VAL A 242 -6.75 10.79 6.17
C VAL A 242 -5.25 10.62 6.14
N ARG A 243 -4.52 11.40 6.95
CA ARG A 243 -3.05 11.38 6.98
C ARG A 243 -2.54 11.59 8.40
N PRO A 244 -1.31 11.14 8.71
CA PRO A 244 -0.69 11.42 10.01
C PRO A 244 -0.43 12.93 10.16
N LYS A 245 -0.60 13.44 11.38
CA LYS A 245 -0.36 14.85 11.69
C LYS A 245 1.14 15.22 11.67
N ARG A 246 2.01 14.22 11.89
CA ARG A 246 3.47 14.34 11.94
C ARG A 246 4.11 13.09 11.35
N ASP A 247 5.44 13.12 11.14
CA ASP A 247 6.18 11.93 10.71
C ASP A 247 5.94 10.78 11.70
N LEU A 248 5.65 9.62 11.17
CA LEU A 248 5.40 8.40 11.95
C LEU A 248 6.68 7.82 12.57
N ASN A 249 7.86 8.27 12.13
CA ASN A 249 9.17 7.88 12.65
C ASN A 249 9.36 6.37 12.83
N ILE A 250 8.81 5.56 11.94
CA ILE A 250 8.95 4.11 11.94
C ILE A 250 9.84 3.65 10.78
N SER A 251 10.81 2.79 11.08
CA SER A 251 11.66 2.17 10.06
C SER A 251 10.85 1.25 9.14
N SER A 252 11.18 1.22 7.85
CA SER A 252 10.60 0.26 6.89
C SER A 252 10.82 -1.20 7.28
N THR A 253 11.83 -1.50 8.09
CA THR A 253 12.16 -2.84 8.57
C THR A 253 11.98 -2.98 10.09
N CYS A 254 11.08 -2.22 10.68
CA CYS A 254 10.85 -2.22 12.12
C CYS A 254 10.55 -3.63 12.66
N HIS A 255 11.32 -4.04 13.68
CA HIS A 255 11.16 -5.33 14.38
C HIS A 255 10.51 -5.16 15.76
N ASP A 256 10.17 -3.94 16.16
CA ASP A 256 9.52 -3.63 17.41
C ASP A 256 8.00 -3.68 17.28
N GLY A 257 7.37 -4.56 18.05
CA GLY A 257 5.91 -4.70 18.07
C GLY A 257 5.20 -3.49 18.66
N GLU A 258 5.79 -2.84 19.68
CA GLU A 258 5.21 -1.67 20.34
C GLU A 258 5.20 -0.46 19.41
N GLU A 259 6.28 -0.24 18.66
CA GLU A 259 6.32 0.80 17.62
C GLU A 259 5.28 0.60 16.51
N LYS A 260 5.03 -0.66 16.13
CA LYS A 260 3.96 -0.99 15.18
C LYS A 260 2.57 -0.70 15.74
N ILE A 261 2.34 -1.04 17.02
CA ILE A 261 1.09 -0.72 17.73
C ILE A 261 0.91 0.80 17.81
N ARG A 262 1.95 1.54 18.19
CA ARG A 262 1.89 3.01 18.25
C ARG A 262 1.44 3.61 16.92
N VAL A 263 2.02 3.20 15.80
CA VAL A 263 1.67 3.72 14.47
C VAL A 263 0.26 3.29 14.06
N TYR A 264 -0.14 2.08 14.40
CA TYR A 264 -1.50 1.59 14.19
C TYR A 264 -2.53 2.41 14.99
N ASP A 265 -2.26 2.71 16.26
CA ASP A 265 -3.13 3.51 17.11
C ASP A 265 -3.22 4.98 16.64
N GLU A 266 -2.11 5.55 16.10
CA GLU A 266 -2.17 6.86 15.41
C GLU A 266 -3.10 6.81 14.19
N GLY A 267 -3.10 5.69 13.45
CA GLY A 267 -4.03 5.45 12.35
C GLY A 267 -5.48 5.33 12.82
N ARG A 268 -5.73 4.59 13.89
CA ARG A 268 -7.08 4.49 14.50
C ARG A 268 -7.61 5.86 14.91
N ALA A 269 -6.81 6.62 15.67
CA ALA A 269 -7.21 7.95 16.11
C ALA A 269 -7.50 8.91 14.93
N ALA A 270 -6.73 8.81 13.84
CA ALA A 270 -6.98 9.59 12.63
C ALA A 270 -8.25 9.14 11.90
N GLY A 271 -8.50 7.83 11.85
CA GLY A 271 -9.72 7.23 11.31
C GLY A 271 -10.96 7.68 12.08
N GLU A 272 -10.94 7.59 13.41
CA GLU A 272 -12.01 8.04 14.31
C GLU A 272 -12.32 9.52 14.12
N ALA A 273 -11.30 10.36 14.06
CA ALA A 273 -11.46 11.80 13.82
C ALA A 273 -12.04 12.13 12.43
N ALA A 274 -11.93 11.22 11.47
CA ALA A 274 -12.43 11.41 10.11
C ALA A 274 -13.82 10.80 9.86
N LEU A 275 -14.35 9.98 10.78
CA LEU A 275 -15.57 9.18 10.56
C LEU A 275 -16.75 10.00 10.05
N GLU A 276 -17.13 11.06 10.75
CA GLU A 276 -18.30 11.88 10.37
C GLU A 276 -18.11 12.54 9.01
N ARG A 277 -16.89 13.00 8.73
CA ARG A 277 -16.55 13.59 7.44
C ARG A 277 -16.65 12.56 6.31
N ILE A 278 -16.19 11.32 6.54
CA ILE A 278 -16.28 10.22 5.57
C ILE A 278 -17.74 9.79 5.38
N ARG A 279 -18.53 9.64 6.46
CA ARG A 279 -19.96 9.32 6.37
C ARG A 279 -20.71 10.32 5.50
N SER A 280 -20.58 11.60 5.83
CA SER A 280 -21.20 12.68 5.08
C SER A 280 -20.74 12.70 3.61
N PHE A 281 -19.45 12.52 3.38
CA PHE A 281 -18.87 12.51 2.03
C PHE A 281 -19.35 11.33 1.19
N TRP A 282 -19.53 10.16 1.79
CA TRP A 282 -20.06 8.96 1.12
C TRP A 282 -21.61 8.88 1.15
N ASN A 283 -22.29 9.89 1.70
CA ASN A 283 -23.75 9.92 1.86
C ASN A 283 -24.30 8.67 2.56
N MET A 284 -23.62 8.18 3.59
CA MET A 284 -24.04 7.06 4.42
C MET A 284 -24.74 7.59 5.66
N THR A 285 -26.06 7.38 5.75
CA THR A 285 -26.84 7.65 6.97
C THR A 285 -26.42 6.70 8.08
N VAL A 286 -26.49 7.18 9.33
CA VAL A 286 -26.25 6.40 10.56
C VAL A 286 -27.30 5.33 10.70
#